data_141f883c0a51fe26b5bf1426932ce724
#
_entry.id   141f883c0a51fe26b5bf1426932ce724
#
_cell.length_a   1.000
_cell.length_b   1.000
_cell.length_c   1.000
_cell.angle_alpha   90.00
_cell.angle_beta   90.00
_cell.angle_gamma   90.00
#
_symmetry.space_group_name_H-M   'P 1'
#
loop_
_entity.id
_entity.type
_entity.pdbx_description
1 polymer ?
#
loop_
_entity_poly.entity_id
_entity_poly.type
_entity_poly.pdbx_seq_one_letter_code
_entity_poly.pdbx_strand_id
1 'polypeptide(L)'
;GSVDLIYSSLAIQWCQNLPQFFAECQRVLKPGGCLQISTLVPGTLTELNSAWALVDDAVHVNAFDELGVVKAAAKSAGLKVSSLVDVPHVVSYLKLKDLMADLKGIGAHNMNQGRSQGLLGKSKYQKLIASYEAYRVDDRLPATYQVLYGSFNNG
;
A
#
# COMPACT_ATOMS: atom_id res chain seq x y z
N GLY A 1 14.20 14.28 21.30
CA GLY A 1 12.78 14.31 21.62
C GLY A 1 12.18 15.70 21.69
N SER A 2 11.37 16.07 20.68
CA SER A 2 10.78 17.44 20.59
C SER A 2 9.26 17.40 20.37
N VAL A 3 8.72 16.25 19.91
CA VAL A 3 7.30 16.12 19.58
C VAL A 3 6.63 15.03 20.41
N ASP A 4 5.34 15.22 20.70
CA ASP A 4 4.55 14.28 21.49
C ASP A 4 3.85 13.24 20.61
N LEU A 5 3.52 13.62 19.35
CA LEU A 5 2.82 12.77 18.40
C LEU A 5 3.42 12.95 17.01
N ILE A 6 3.62 11.81 16.32
CA ILE A 6 3.85 11.74 14.88
C ILE A 6 2.67 10.99 14.27
N TYR A 7 2.12 11.55 13.20
CA TYR A 7 1.06 10.92 12.42
C TYR A 7 1.46 10.78 10.97
N SER A 8 1.35 9.58 10.41
CA SER A 8 1.65 9.29 9.01
C SER A 8 0.53 8.46 8.39
N SER A 9 -0.14 9.00 7.38
CA SER A 9 -1.24 8.32 6.68
C SER A 9 -0.85 8.01 5.24
N LEU A 10 -0.84 6.72 4.90
CA LEU A 10 -0.58 6.18 3.56
C LEU A 10 0.65 6.82 2.87
N ALA A 11 1.74 6.99 3.62
CA ALA A 11 2.96 7.62 3.15
C ALA A 11 4.19 6.73 3.27
N ILE A 12 4.29 5.90 4.31
CA ILE A 12 5.51 5.13 4.58
C ILE A 12 5.78 4.02 3.57
N GLN A 13 4.78 3.58 2.80
CA GLN A 13 4.98 2.63 1.69
C GLN A 13 5.89 3.18 0.58
N TRP A 14 6.16 4.47 0.58
CA TRP A 14 7.10 5.12 -0.34
C TRP A 14 8.51 5.26 0.22
N CYS A 15 8.71 4.94 1.51
CA CYS A 15 10.02 4.99 2.15
C CYS A 15 10.88 3.80 1.70
N GLN A 16 12.06 4.09 1.16
CA GLN A 16 13.01 3.07 0.74
C GLN A 16 13.74 2.39 1.91
N ASN A 17 13.69 2.98 3.10
CA ASN A 17 14.40 2.51 4.28
C ASN A 17 13.54 2.66 5.54
N LEU A 18 12.71 1.66 5.81
CA LEU A 18 11.85 1.63 7.00
C LEU A 18 12.64 1.70 8.33
N PRO A 19 13.76 0.98 8.52
CA PRO A 19 14.56 1.12 9.73
C PRO A 19 14.99 2.57 10.01
N GLN A 20 15.44 3.30 8.99
CA GLN A 20 15.82 4.70 9.13
C GLN A 20 14.62 5.59 9.45
N PHE A 21 13.47 5.37 8.80
CA PHE A 21 12.24 6.08 9.11
C PHE A 21 11.86 5.93 10.59
N PHE A 22 11.82 4.70 11.11
CA PHE A 22 11.47 4.45 12.51
C PHE A 22 12.52 4.99 13.49
N ALA A 23 13.81 4.93 13.15
CA ALA A 23 14.88 5.50 13.97
C ALA A 23 14.72 7.04 14.09
N GLU A 24 14.40 7.74 13.00
CA GLU A 24 14.14 9.17 13.01
C GLU A 24 12.87 9.53 13.80
N CYS A 25 11.80 8.73 13.67
CA CYS A 25 10.61 8.91 14.48
C CYS A 25 10.94 8.79 15.99
N GLN A 26 11.67 7.75 16.37
CA GLN A 26 12.10 7.54 17.76
C GLN A 26 12.96 8.70 18.26
N ARG A 27 13.90 9.19 17.46
CA ARG A 27 14.79 10.30 17.81
C ARG A 27 14.05 11.59 18.13
N VAL A 28 12.99 11.90 17.35
CA VAL A 28 12.24 13.16 17.50
C VAL A 28 11.11 13.07 18.52
N LEU A 29 10.56 11.88 18.78
CA LEU A 29 9.55 11.68 19.81
C LEU A 29 10.13 11.89 21.20
N LYS A 30 9.39 12.58 22.05
CA LYS A 30 9.67 12.66 23.48
C LYS A 30 9.51 11.27 24.14
N PRO A 31 10.12 11.02 25.32
CA PRO A 31 9.76 9.85 26.13
C PRO A 31 8.24 9.81 26.37
N GLY A 32 7.61 8.67 26.14
CA GLY A 32 6.15 8.50 26.18
C GLY A 32 5.39 9.04 24.98
N GLY A 33 6.07 9.66 24.00
CA GLY A 33 5.46 10.12 22.76
C GLY A 33 5.00 8.97 21.86
N CYS A 34 4.06 9.25 20.96
CA CYS A 34 3.37 8.25 20.15
C CYS A 34 3.59 8.47 18.64
N LEU A 35 3.80 7.37 17.91
CA LEU A 35 3.75 7.31 16.45
C LEU A 35 2.50 6.55 16.02
N GLN A 36 1.66 7.20 15.20
CA GLN A 36 0.50 6.59 14.56
C GLN A 36 0.74 6.51 13.05
N ILE A 37 0.59 5.33 12.48
CA ILE A 37 0.75 5.14 11.03
C ILE A 37 -0.45 4.42 10.43
N SER A 38 -0.72 4.73 9.15
CA SER A 38 -1.39 3.81 8.24
C SER A 38 -0.54 3.59 7.00
N THR A 39 -0.50 2.36 6.51
CA THR A 39 0.26 1.99 5.31
C THR A 39 -0.39 0.84 4.58
N LEU A 40 -0.07 0.69 3.30
CA LEU A 40 -0.49 -0.45 2.52
C LEU A 40 0.44 -1.66 2.76
N VAL A 41 -0.16 -2.85 2.77
CA VAL A 41 0.54 -4.12 2.94
C VAL A 41 0.15 -5.11 1.83
N PRO A 42 0.81 -6.29 1.72
CA PRO A 42 0.43 -7.32 0.76
C PRO A 42 -1.05 -7.69 0.84
N GLY A 43 -1.67 -7.96 -0.30
CA GLY A 43 -3.13 -8.09 -0.44
C GLY A 43 -3.81 -6.85 -1.03
N THR A 44 -3.12 -5.71 -1.05
CA THR A 44 -3.59 -4.49 -1.73
C THR A 44 -3.66 -4.71 -3.24
N LEU A 45 -4.81 -4.33 -3.85
CA LEU A 45 -5.11 -4.45 -5.28
C LEU A 45 -4.92 -5.88 -5.81
N THR A 46 -5.27 -6.88 -5.00
CA THR A 46 -5.09 -8.29 -5.36
C THR A 46 -5.87 -8.66 -6.62
N GLU A 47 -7.07 -8.10 -6.81
CA GLU A 47 -7.91 -8.31 -8.00
C GLU A 47 -7.21 -7.76 -9.25
N LEU A 48 -6.64 -6.55 -9.15
CA LEU A 48 -5.93 -5.90 -10.25
C LEU A 48 -4.65 -6.66 -10.60
N ASN A 49 -3.90 -7.08 -9.59
CA ASN A 49 -2.67 -7.84 -9.77
C ASN A 49 -2.94 -9.20 -10.42
N SER A 50 -3.97 -9.91 -9.97
CA SER A 50 -4.37 -11.19 -10.54
C SER A 50 -4.92 -11.05 -11.98
N ALA A 51 -5.67 -9.98 -12.27
CA ALA A 51 -6.14 -9.71 -13.62
C ALA A 51 -4.98 -9.40 -14.57
N TRP A 52 -3.97 -8.66 -14.13
CA TRP A 52 -2.76 -8.39 -14.92
C TRP A 52 -1.94 -9.64 -15.20
N ALA A 53 -1.82 -10.56 -14.25
CA ALA A 53 -1.10 -11.83 -14.44
C ALA A 53 -1.68 -12.70 -15.57
N LEU A 54 -2.95 -12.47 -15.98
CA LEU A 54 -3.56 -13.11 -17.14
C LEU A 54 -3.29 -12.37 -18.47
N VAL A 55 -2.68 -11.18 -18.40
CA VAL A 55 -2.41 -10.34 -19.57
C VAL A 55 -0.95 -10.40 -20.01
N ASP A 56 -0.04 -10.25 -19.04
CA ASP A 56 1.41 -10.38 -19.26
C ASP A 56 2.16 -10.62 -17.92
N ASP A 57 3.47 -10.90 -18.03
CA ASP A 57 4.35 -11.20 -16.89
C ASP A 57 4.99 -9.95 -16.26
N ALA A 58 4.57 -8.75 -16.67
CA ALA A 58 5.13 -7.51 -16.13
C ALA A 58 4.55 -7.18 -14.75
N VAL A 59 5.34 -6.49 -13.93
CA VAL A 59 4.86 -6.01 -12.62
C VAL A 59 4.03 -4.75 -12.81
N HIS A 60 2.75 -4.77 -12.45
CA HIS A 60 1.80 -3.68 -12.62
C HIS A 60 1.33 -3.05 -11.30
N VAL A 61 1.48 -3.76 -10.19
CA VAL A 61 1.14 -3.30 -8.84
C VAL A 61 2.41 -3.23 -8.00
N ASN A 62 2.55 -2.20 -7.18
CA ASN A 62 3.70 -2.06 -6.28
C ASN A 62 3.75 -3.22 -5.28
N ALA A 63 4.96 -3.69 -4.96
CA ALA A 63 5.17 -4.54 -3.81
C ALA A 63 5.12 -3.68 -2.53
N PHE A 64 4.48 -4.21 -1.50
CA PHE A 64 4.38 -3.57 -0.19
C PHE A 64 5.09 -4.42 0.85
N ASP A 65 5.61 -3.76 1.90
CA ASP A 65 6.25 -4.44 3.01
C ASP A 65 5.24 -5.23 3.85
N GLU A 66 5.63 -6.43 4.25
CA GLU A 66 4.82 -7.25 5.15
C GLU A 66 4.73 -6.63 6.55
N LEU A 67 3.64 -6.89 7.26
CA LEU A 67 3.43 -6.51 8.66
C LEU A 67 4.63 -6.87 9.54
N GLY A 68 5.21 -8.06 9.31
CA GLY A 68 6.39 -8.53 10.05
C GLY A 68 7.62 -7.62 9.87
N VAL A 69 7.83 -7.10 8.66
CA VAL A 69 8.93 -6.18 8.34
C VAL A 69 8.73 -4.83 9.04
N VAL A 70 7.52 -4.27 8.96
CA VAL A 70 7.16 -3.02 9.64
C VAL A 70 7.37 -3.14 11.16
N LYS A 71 6.88 -4.24 11.74
CA LYS A 71 7.02 -4.54 13.19
C LYS A 71 8.49 -4.68 13.61
N ALA A 72 9.29 -5.39 12.81
CA ALA A 72 10.72 -5.59 13.08
C ALA A 72 11.49 -4.27 13.01
N ALA A 73 11.23 -3.43 11.99
CA ALA A 73 11.86 -2.14 11.83
C ALA A 73 11.55 -1.18 13.01
N ALA A 74 10.30 -1.12 13.46
CA ALA A 74 9.90 -0.32 14.61
C ALA A 74 10.59 -0.78 15.92
N LYS A 75 10.63 -2.10 16.14
CA LYS A 75 11.31 -2.67 17.32
C LYS A 75 12.81 -2.42 17.30
N SER A 76 13.46 -2.53 16.14
CA SER A 76 14.90 -2.27 15.98
C SER A 76 15.25 -0.81 16.28
N ALA A 77 14.33 0.11 16.05
CA ALA A 77 14.45 1.52 16.43
C ALA A 77 14.18 1.80 17.92
N GLY A 78 13.81 0.80 18.73
CA GLY A 78 13.50 0.96 20.13
C GLY A 78 12.05 1.38 20.43
N LEU A 79 11.19 1.43 19.42
CA LEU A 79 9.76 1.73 19.62
C LEU A 79 9.01 0.50 20.13
N LYS A 80 8.11 0.71 21.08
CA LYS A 80 7.21 -0.32 21.60
C LYS A 80 5.93 -0.36 20.75
N VAL A 81 5.57 -1.53 20.29
CA VAL A 81 4.31 -1.74 19.54
C VAL A 81 3.15 -1.77 20.51
N SER A 82 2.25 -0.80 20.42
CA SER A 82 1.02 -0.75 21.22
C SER A 82 -0.14 -1.45 20.52
N SER A 83 -0.24 -1.26 19.21
CA SER A 83 -1.25 -1.90 18.35
C SER A 83 -0.71 -2.05 16.94
N LEU A 84 -1.07 -3.14 16.28
CA LEU A 84 -0.73 -3.38 14.87
C LEU A 84 -1.81 -4.27 14.27
N VAL A 85 -2.66 -3.70 13.46
CA VAL A 85 -3.84 -4.37 12.89
C VAL A 85 -3.92 -4.06 11.40
N ASP A 86 -4.09 -5.08 10.57
CA ASP A 86 -4.38 -4.92 9.15
C ASP A 86 -5.86 -5.14 8.87
N VAL A 87 -6.43 -4.28 8.04
CA VAL A 87 -7.85 -4.26 7.73
C VAL A 87 -8.05 -4.10 6.21
N PRO A 88 -8.86 -4.96 5.58
CA PRO A 88 -9.22 -4.78 4.19
C PRO A 88 -10.26 -3.64 4.03
N HIS A 89 -10.00 -2.73 3.10
CA HIS A 89 -10.93 -1.71 2.64
C HIS A 89 -11.25 -1.96 1.18
N VAL A 90 -12.51 -2.22 0.86
CA VAL A 90 -12.95 -2.47 -0.51
C VAL A 90 -13.61 -1.23 -1.08
N VAL A 91 -13.01 -0.67 -2.13
CA VAL A 91 -13.61 0.39 -2.94
C VAL A 91 -14.25 -0.25 -4.17
N SER A 92 -15.45 0.17 -4.52
CA SER A 92 -16.23 -0.43 -5.61
C SER A 92 -16.40 0.54 -6.77
N TYR A 93 -16.07 0.10 -7.98
CA TYR A 93 -16.11 0.88 -9.21
C TYR A 93 -17.16 0.35 -10.19
N LEU A 94 -17.72 1.22 -11.03
CA LEU A 94 -18.59 0.80 -12.13
C LEU A 94 -17.77 0.19 -13.27
N LYS A 95 -16.62 0.77 -13.56
CA LYS A 95 -15.75 0.39 -14.67
C LYS A 95 -14.29 0.39 -14.24
N LEU A 96 -13.50 -0.51 -14.79
CA LEU A 96 -12.05 -0.58 -14.54
C LEU A 96 -11.34 0.75 -14.85
N LYS A 97 -11.78 1.50 -15.84
CA LYS A 97 -11.20 2.81 -16.19
C LYS A 97 -11.26 3.81 -15.04
N ASP A 98 -12.28 3.72 -14.18
CA ASP A 98 -12.49 4.63 -13.07
C ASP A 98 -11.47 4.32 -11.96
N LEU A 99 -11.25 3.03 -11.63
CA LEU A 99 -10.15 2.60 -10.78
C LEU A 99 -8.79 3.07 -11.31
N MET A 100 -8.53 2.88 -12.61
CA MET A 100 -7.25 3.30 -13.21
C MET A 100 -7.06 4.82 -13.18
N ALA A 101 -8.14 5.59 -13.31
CA ALA A 101 -8.12 7.05 -13.20
C ALA A 101 -7.80 7.50 -11.77
N ASP A 102 -8.40 6.87 -10.76
CA ASP A 102 -8.15 7.16 -9.34
C ASP A 102 -6.69 6.84 -8.96
N LEU A 103 -6.20 5.65 -9.34
CA LEU A 103 -4.80 5.27 -9.08
C LEU A 103 -3.81 6.25 -9.72
N LYS A 104 -4.11 6.73 -10.94
CA LYS A 104 -3.32 7.77 -11.60
C LYS A 104 -3.43 9.10 -10.85
N GLY A 105 -4.63 9.47 -10.41
CA GLY A 105 -4.91 10.74 -9.73
C GLY A 105 -4.17 10.89 -8.39
N ILE A 106 -4.05 9.80 -7.64
CA ILE A 106 -3.30 9.77 -6.37
C ILE A 106 -1.80 9.55 -6.54
N GLY A 107 -1.30 9.51 -7.78
CA GLY A 107 0.12 9.27 -8.06
C GLY A 107 0.60 7.85 -7.74
N ALA A 108 -0.31 6.89 -7.60
CA ALA A 108 0.02 5.48 -7.35
C ALA A 108 0.56 4.81 -8.63
N HIS A 109 1.60 5.40 -9.21
CA HIS A 109 2.30 4.81 -10.33
C HIS A 109 3.10 3.61 -9.86
N ASN A 110 3.14 2.57 -10.69
CA ASN A 110 4.04 1.46 -10.47
C ASN A 110 5.50 1.96 -10.49
N MET A 111 6.17 1.96 -9.34
CA MET A 111 7.56 2.39 -9.16
C MET A 111 8.54 1.22 -9.23
N ASN A 112 8.08 -0.02 -9.43
CA ASN A 112 8.95 -1.19 -9.44
C ASN A 112 9.91 -1.19 -10.65
N GLN A 113 11.09 -1.74 -10.46
CA GLN A 113 11.98 -2.10 -11.55
C GLN A 113 11.30 -3.22 -12.38
N GLY A 114 11.18 -3.03 -13.68
CA GLY A 114 10.49 -3.99 -14.56
C GLY A 114 9.08 -3.58 -15.01
N ARG A 115 8.62 -2.37 -14.65
CA ARG A 115 7.38 -1.81 -15.21
C ARG A 115 7.45 -1.71 -16.74
N SER A 116 6.35 -1.97 -17.40
CA SER A 116 6.22 -1.72 -18.85
C SER A 116 6.43 -0.22 -19.15
N GLN A 117 7.41 0.11 -19.98
CA GLN A 117 7.75 1.49 -20.38
C GLN A 117 7.03 1.94 -21.66
N GLY A 118 5.91 1.35 -22.03
CA GLY A 118 5.17 1.67 -23.25
C GLY A 118 3.72 2.07 -22.99
N LEU A 119 3.10 2.69 -24.02
CA LEU A 119 1.65 2.86 -24.04
C LEU A 119 1.00 1.48 -23.99
N LEU A 120 0.05 1.30 -23.09
CA LEU A 120 -0.73 0.07 -23.01
C LEU A 120 -1.48 -0.13 -24.33
N GLY A 121 -1.11 -1.15 -25.07
CA GLY A 121 -1.76 -1.46 -26.36
C GLY A 121 -3.24 -1.77 -26.16
N LYS A 122 -4.09 -1.33 -27.09
CA LYS A 122 -5.55 -1.53 -27.03
C LYS A 122 -5.94 -2.99 -26.74
N SER A 123 -5.23 -3.95 -27.32
CA SER A 123 -5.47 -5.39 -27.11
C SER A 123 -5.21 -5.81 -25.67
N LYS A 124 -4.09 -5.39 -25.06
CA LYS A 124 -3.77 -5.70 -23.65
C LYS A 124 -4.80 -5.08 -22.70
N TYR A 125 -5.22 -3.84 -22.97
CA TYR A 125 -6.24 -3.18 -22.15
C TYR A 125 -7.59 -3.90 -22.23
N GLN A 126 -7.99 -4.38 -23.41
CA GLN A 126 -9.22 -5.17 -23.56
C GLN A 126 -9.13 -6.52 -22.80
N LYS A 127 -7.97 -7.19 -22.85
CA LYS A 127 -7.74 -8.41 -22.06
C LYS A 127 -7.83 -8.12 -20.55
N LEU A 128 -7.24 -7.03 -20.09
CA LEU A 128 -7.32 -6.62 -18.68
C LEU A 128 -8.78 -6.38 -18.25
N ILE A 129 -9.56 -5.66 -19.06
CA ILE A 129 -10.99 -5.46 -18.76
C ILE A 129 -11.69 -6.80 -18.63
N ALA A 130 -11.51 -7.71 -19.60
CA ALA A 130 -12.15 -9.01 -19.59
C ALA A 130 -11.74 -9.85 -18.36
N SER A 131 -10.46 -9.82 -17.99
CA SER A 131 -9.95 -10.53 -16.81
C SER A 131 -10.48 -9.94 -15.50
N TYR A 132 -10.63 -8.62 -15.43
CA TYR A 132 -11.14 -7.95 -14.22
C TYR A 132 -12.64 -8.15 -14.03
N GLU A 133 -13.39 -8.34 -15.11
CA GLU A 133 -14.85 -8.61 -15.05
C GLU A 133 -15.18 -9.89 -14.26
N ALA A 134 -14.26 -10.84 -14.13
CA ALA A 134 -14.44 -12.03 -13.31
C ALA A 134 -14.60 -11.71 -11.79
N TYR A 135 -14.18 -10.54 -11.35
CA TYR A 135 -14.31 -10.09 -9.97
C TYR A 135 -15.59 -9.26 -9.71
N ARG A 136 -16.44 -9.05 -10.71
CA ARG A 136 -17.66 -8.25 -10.56
C ARG A 136 -18.63 -8.89 -9.56
N VAL A 137 -19.04 -8.09 -8.58
CA VAL A 137 -20.05 -8.44 -7.57
C VAL A 137 -21.08 -7.31 -7.52
N ASP A 138 -22.35 -7.64 -7.55
CA ASP A 138 -23.48 -6.67 -7.48
C ASP A 138 -23.28 -5.47 -8.43
N ASP A 139 -22.99 -5.74 -9.70
CA ASP A 139 -22.70 -4.76 -10.75
C ASP A 139 -21.52 -3.83 -10.47
N ARG A 140 -20.65 -4.14 -9.50
CA ARG A 140 -19.47 -3.37 -9.13
C ARG A 140 -18.19 -4.19 -9.28
N LEU A 141 -17.11 -3.51 -9.60
CA LEU A 141 -15.75 -4.05 -9.61
C LEU A 141 -15.07 -3.69 -8.29
N PRO A 142 -14.74 -4.65 -7.44
CA PRO A 142 -14.04 -4.36 -6.18
C PRO A 142 -12.56 -4.03 -6.44
N ALA A 143 -12.00 -3.18 -5.61
CA ALA A 143 -10.56 -2.98 -5.47
C ALA A 143 -10.23 -2.99 -3.99
N THR A 144 -9.51 -4.01 -3.56
CA THR A 144 -9.16 -4.22 -2.15
C THR A 144 -7.88 -3.48 -1.80
N TYR A 145 -7.92 -2.67 -0.75
CA TYR A 145 -6.75 -2.04 -0.13
C TYR A 145 -6.54 -2.67 1.24
N GLN A 146 -5.46 -3.43 1.39
CA GLN A 146 -5.08 -3.98 2.69
C GLN A 146 -4.28 -2.93 3.45
N VAL A 147 -4.88 -2.34 4.49
CA VAL A 147 -4.31 -1.23 5.23
C VAL A 147 -3.86 -1.69 6.62
N LEU A 148 -2.57 -1.53 6.90
CA LEU A 148 -2.00 -1.72 8.22
C LEU A 148 -2.12 -0.43 9.03
N TYR A 149 -2.75 -0.52 10.18
CA TYR A 149 -2.80 0.54 11.19
C TYR A 149 -1.84 0.18 12.32
N GLY A 150 -0.91 1.08 12.63
CA GLY A 150 0.10 0.87 13.65
C GLY A 150 0.14 2.00 14.67
N SER A 151 0.24 1.64 15.95
CA SER A 151 0.51 2.55 17.06
C SER A 151 1.75 2.08 17.80
N PHE A 152 2.69 3.01 17.98
CA PHE A 152 3.98 2.75 18.61
C PHE A 152 4.30 3.84 19.62
N ASN A 153 4.92 3.48 20.73
CA ASN A 153 5.32 4.42 21.76
C ASN A 153 6.85 4.45 21.92
N ASN A 154 7.37 5.67 22.11
CA ASN A 154 8.74 5.87 22.56
C ASN A 154 8.78 5.65 24.09
N GLY A 155 9.32 4.52 24.50
CA GLY A 155 9.30 3.99 25.86
C GLY A 155 9.90 4.86 26.94
#